data_4254b28a1e4a1407ab0675cce3faee32
#
_entry.id   4254b28a1e4a1407ab0675cce3faee32
#
_cell.length_a   1.000
_cell.length_b   1.000
_cell.length_c   1.000
_cell.angle_alpha   90.00
_cell.angle_beta   90.00
_cell.angle_gamma   90.00
#
_symmetry.space_group_name_H-M   'P 1'
#
loop_
_entity.id
_entity.type
_entity.pdbx_description
1 polymer ?
#
loop_
_entity_poly.entity_id
_entity_poly.type
_entity_poly.pdbx_seq_one_letter_code
_entity_poly.pdbx_strand_id
1 'polypeptide(L)'
;PQHRMYDQYHPLGIVGLVTAFNFPVAVWAWNAMIAAIAGDVVVWKPSSKTPLTAIAIQNIITKVLKDNHVPEGVFNLVVAKSSVMGDNFAADKRIPLFSVTGSTRVGKHISGIVGERLGSSIMELGGNNALIVSEHADLDLAIPAIVFGAVGTAGQRCTSTRRVIIHEKVYDEVTSRLVKAYKQVSTRIGNPLNEQILVGPLVDTGAADMFKSAIEKVKEEGGTILYGGEVLEGEGYGCGTYVVPALAEVKNRYEIVQDETFAPLLY
;
A
#
# COMPACT_ATOMS: atom_id res chain seq x y z
N PRO A 1 10.99 -29.83 -40.32
CA PRO A 1 10.53 -28.46 -40.58
C PRO A 1 11.71 -27.58 -40.99
N GLN A 2 11.50 -26.75 -42.02
CA GLN A 2 12.54 -25.84 -42.53
C GLN A 2 12.64 -24.52 -41.72
N HIS A 3 11.76 -24.35 -40.72
CA HIS A 3 11.69 -23.12 -39.91
C HIS A 3 11.72 -23.48 -38.42
N ARG A 4 12.38 -22.65 -37.63
CA ARG A 4 12.35 -22.62 -36.16
C ARG A 4 11.89 -21.24 -35.73
N MET A 5 10.80 -21.19 -34.97
CA MET A 5 10.22 -19.95 -34.42
C MET A 5 10.30 -20.01 -32.90
N TYR A 6 10.72 -18.93 -32.27
CA TYR A 6 10.75 -18.78 -30.81
C TYR A 6 10.67 -17.29 -30.43
N ASP A 7 10.12 -17.02 -29.27
CA ASP A 7 10.17 -15.70 -28.66
C ASP A 7 11.48 -15.58 -27.86
N GLN A 8 12.17 -14.45 -28.03
CA GLN A 8 13.39 -14.16 -27.31
C GLN A 8 13.25 -12.82 -26.61
N TYR A 9 13.43 -12.83 -25.30
CA TYR A 9 13.42 -11.62 -24.47
C TYR A 9 14.81 -11.02 -24.40
N HIS A 10 14.89 -9.69 -24.51
CA HIS A 10 16.13 -8.92 -24.41
C HIS A 10 15.98 -7.85 -23.31
N PRO A 11 17.07 -7.39 -22.67
CA PRO A 11 17.03 -6.26 -21.76
C PRO A 11 16.41 -5.02 -22.41
N LEU A 12 15.60 -4.30 -21.62
CA LEU A 12 14.97 -3.04 -22.04
C LEU A 12 15.93 -1.85 -21.93
N GLY A 13 17.00 -2.00 -21.14
CA GLY A 13 17.99 -0.98 -20.87
C GLY A 13 17.77 -0.28 -19.53
N ILE A 14 17.01 0.82 -19.48
CA ILE A 14 16.75 1.55 -18.24
C ILE A 14 15.29 1.33 -17.82
N VAL A 15 15.08 0.90 -16.57
CA VAL A 15 13.76 0.75 -15.97
C VAL A 15 13.59 1.80 -14.88
N GLY A 16 12.51 2.58 -14.95
CA GLY A 16 12.11 3.53 -13.92
C GLY A 16 11.24 2.86 -12.85
N LEU A 17 11.62 2.94 -11.59
CA LEU A 17 10.84 2.46 -10.47
C LEU A 17 10.33 3.62 -9.61
N VAL A 18 9.02 3.65 -9.37
CA VAL A 18 8.37 4.56 -8.41
C VAL A 18 7.70 3.71 -7.35
N THR A 19 8.06 3.89 -6.07
CA THR A 19 7.55 3.06 -4.98
C THR A 19 6.82 3.87 -3.92
N ALA A 20 5.85 3.22 -3.27
CA ALA A 20 5.06 3.79 -2.18
C ALA A 20 5.80 3.72 -0.83
N PHE A 21 5.22 4.37 0.17
CA PHE A 21 5.83 4.51 1.50
C PHE A 21 5.67 3.28 2.40
N ASN A 22 4.61 2.49 2.18
CA ASN A 22 4.16 1.47 3.12
C ASN A 22 5.03 0.19 3.15
N PHE A 23 5.70 -0.12 2.04
CA PHE A 23 6.68 -1.20 1.94
C PHE A 23 7.95 -0.70 1.22
N PRO A 24 8.72 0.19 1.87
CA PRO A 24 9.78 0.94 1.20
C PRO A 24 10.98 0.09 0.75
N VAL A 25 11.14 -1.12 1.31
CA VAL A 25 12.19 -2.08 0.92
C VAL A 25 11.62 -3.14 -0.01
N ALA A 26 10.55 -3.81 0.41
CA ALA A 26 10.05 -5.02 -0.24
C ALA A 26 9.59 -4.77 -1.68
N VAL A 27 8.84 -3.70 -1.93
CA VAL A 27 8.33 -3.37 -3.26
C VAL A 27 9.49 -2.97 -4.21
N TRP A 28 10.46 -2.21 -3.72
CA TRP A 28 11.65 -1.91 -4.51
C TRP A 28 12.42 -3.18 -4.84
N ALA A 29 12.71 -4.02 -3.84
CA ALA A 29 13.49 -5.24 -4.03
C ALA A 29 12.83 -6.18 -5.04
N TRP A 30 11.51 -6.34 -4.97
CA TRP A 30 10.77 -7.16 -5.91
C TRP A 30 11.02 -6.72 -7.36
N ASN A 31 10.74 -5.48 -7.69
CA ASN A 31 10.85 -4.99 -9.06
C ASN A 31 12.32 -4.82 -9.51
N ALA A 32 13.18 -4.31 -8.63
CA ALA A 32 14.58 -4.02 -8.96
C ALA A 32 15.40 -5.29 -9.20
N MET A 33 15.18 -6.35 -8.42
CA MET A 33 15.93 -7.61 -8.59
C MET A 33 15.50 -8.33 -9.87
N ILE A 34 14.22 -8.32 -10.23
CA ILE A 34 13.73 -8.87 -11.49
C ILE A 34 14.36 -8.11 -12.68
N ALA A 35 14.36 -6.78 -12.64
CA ALA A 35 14.96 -5.96 -13.69
C ALA A 35 16.47 -6.25 -13.84
N ALA A 36 17.20 -6.31 -12.73
CA ALA A 36 18.64 -6.58 -12.76
C ALA A 36 18.98 -7.97 -13.32
N ILE A 37 18.22 -9.01 -12.96
CA ILE A 37 18.39 -10.38 -13.53
C ILE A 37 18.07 -10.40 -15.02
N ALA A 38 17.12 -9.57 -15.47
CA ALA A 38 16.80 -9.42 -16.89
C ALA A 38 17.89 -8.64 -17.66
N GLY A 39 18.87 -8.06 -16.99
CA GLY A 39 19.97 -7.29 -17.59
C GLY A 39 19.68 -5.79 -17.70
N ASP A 40 18.69 -5.30 -16.97
CA ASP A 40 18.28 -3.90 -17.00
C ASP A 40 18.94 -3.07 -15.88
N VAL A 41 19.10 -1.78 -16.14
CA VAL A 41 19.55 -0.78 -15.17
C VAL A 41 18.32 -0.14 -14.50
N VAL A 42 18.39 0.02 -13.20
CA VAL A 42 17.29 0.56 -12.39
C VAL A 42 17.54 1.99 -11.97
N VAL A 43 16.58 2.87 -12.23
CA VAL A 43 16.51 4.21 -11.65
C VAL A 43 15.28 4.27 -10.71
N TRP A 44 15.56 4.38 -9.42
CA TRP A 44 14.54 4.32 -8.38
C TRP A 44 14.21 5.67 -7.77
N LYS A 45 12.95 6.06 -7.83
CA LYS A 45 12.37 7.18 -7.10
C LYS A 45 11.46 6.65 -5.99
N PRO A 46 11.91 6.63 -4.73
CA PRO A 46 11.07 6.22 -3.59
C PRO A 46 10.02 7.28 -3.26
N SER A 47 9.09 6.90 -2.39
CA SER A 47 8.22 7.87 -1.74
C SER A 47 9.02 8.91 -0.97
N SER A 48 8.63 10.18 -1.08
CA SER A 48 9.24 11.27 -0.30
C SER A 48 8.99 11.15 1.22
N LYS A 49 8.09 10.25 1.63
CA LYS A 49 7.78 9.98 3.05
C LYS A 49 8.77 9.00 3.71
N THR A 50 9.53 8.24 2.92
CA THR A 50 10.47 7.21 3.41
C THR A 50 11.87 7.29 2.79
N PRO A 51 12.47 8.49 2.66
CA PRO A 51 13.75 8.65 1.96
C PRO A 51 14.94 7.99 2.69
N LEU A 52 14.92 7.96 4.02
CA LEU A 52 16.02 7.38 4.81
C LEU A 52 16.16 5.88 4.58
N THR A 53 15.05 5.15 4.48
CA THR A 53 15.06 3.72 4.15
C THR A 53 15.67 3.49 2.77
N ALA A 54 15.33 4.31 1.78
CA ALA A 54 15.86 4.20 0.43
C ALA A 54 17.39 4.46 0.39
N ILE A 55 17.87 5.45 1.13
CA ILE A 55 19.32 5.75 1.25
C ILE A 55 20.06 4.57 1.91
N ALA A 56 19.48 4.00 2.98
CA ALA A 56 20.08 2.84 3.65
C ALA A 56 20.21 1.65 2.71
N ILE A 57 19.15 1.34 1.94
CA ILE A 57 19.17 0.26 0.94
C ILE A 57 20.18 0.54 -0.15
N GLN A 58 20.26 1.77 -0.69
CA GLN A 58 21.24 2.12 -1.71
C GLN A 58 22.67 1.91 -1.22
N ASN A 59 22.97 2.25 0.04
CA ASN A 59 24.29 2.03 0.64
C ASN A 59 24.63 0.53 0.73
N ILE A 60 23.67 -0.30 1.14
CA ILE A 60 23.85 -1.76 1.20
C ILE A 60 24.12 -2.32 -0.20
N ILE A 61 23.30 -1.96 -1.18
CA ILE A 61 23.46 -2.43 -2.57
C ILE A 61 24.77 -1.97 -3.17
N THR A 62 25.16 -0.71 -2.99
CA THR A 62 26.44 -0.19 -3.49
C THR A 62 27.61 -0.99 -2.94
N LYS A 63 27.57 -1.34 -1.64
CA LYS A 63 28.59 -2.20 -1.03
C LYS A 63 28.60 -3.59 -1.67
N VAL A 64 27.45 -4.23 -1.82
CA VAL A 64 27.32 -5.58 -2.41
C VAL A 64 27.83 -5.59 -3.85
N LEU A 65 27.48 -4.60 -4.68
CA LEU A 65 27.96 -4.49 -6.06
C LEU A 65 29.48 -4.37 -6.10
N LYS A 66 30.06 -3.51 -5.27
CA LYS A 66 31.52 -3.30 -5.19
C LYS A 66 32.24 -4.58 -4.76
N ASP A 67 31.76 -5.27 -3.73
CA ASP A 67 32.36 -6.49 -3.21
C ASP A 67 32.32 -7.64 -4.24
N ASN A 68 31.37 -7.61 -5.19
CA ASN A 68 31.22 -8.61 -6.25
C ASN A 68 31.70 -8.14 -7.63
N HIS A 69 32.41 -7.02 -7.71
CA HIS A 69 32.95 -6.47 -8.96
C HIS A 69 31.91 -6.22 -10.05
N VAL A 70 30.68 -5.93 -9.66
CA VAL A 70 29.60 -5.55 -10.58
C VAL A 70 29.80 -4.08 -10.98
N PRO A 71 29.60 -3.72 -12.26
CA PRO A 71 29.71 -2.34 -12.72
C PRO A 71 28.86 -1.36 -11.90
N GLU A 72 29.37 -0.14 -11.71
CA GLU A 72 28.59 0.94 -11.12
C GLU A 72 27.38 1.32 -11.99
N GLY A 73 26.33 1.86 -11.38
CA GLY A 73 25.16 2.37 -12.10
C GLY A 73 24.09 1.32 -12.44
N VAL A 74 24.20 0.07 -11.98
CA VAL A 74 23.11 -0.93 -12.13
C VAL A 74 21.88 -0.53 -11.31
N PHE A 75 22.07 -0.04 -10.08
CA PHE A 75 21.00 0.48 -9.23
C PHE A 75 21.29 1.93 -8.86
N ASN A 76 20.35 2.81 -9.22
CA ASN A 76 20.49 4.25 -9.01
C ASN A 76 19.32 4.78 -8.20
N LEU A 77 19.61 5.59 -7.18
CA LEU A 77 18.60 6.21 -6.32
C LEU A 77 18.46 7.69 -6.64
N VAL A 78 17.22 8.15 -6.80
CA VAL A 78 16.89 9.57 -6.94
C VAL A 78 15.89 9.96 -5.86
N VAL A 79 16.34 10.76 -4.89
CA VAL A 79 15.49 11.31 -3.82
C VAL A 79 15.07 12.73 -4.21
N ALA A 80 13.82 12.87 -4.60
CA ALA A 80 13.24 14.16 -4.99
C ALA A 80 11.75 14.23 -4.64
N LYS A 81 11.24 15.45 -4.42
CA LYS A 81 9.80 15.69 -4.33
C LYS A 81 9.14 15.39 -5.68
N SER A 82 7.95 14.78 -5.64
CA SER A 82 7.21 14.43 -6.87
C SER A 82 6.85 15.67 -7.70
N SER A 83 6.61 16.83 -7.05
CA SER A 83 6.37 18.10 -7.72
C SER A 83 7.57 18.65 -8.50
N VAL A 84 8.78 18.19 -8.21
CA VAL A 84 10.01 18.64 -8.87
C VAL A 84 10.41 17.73 -10.03
N MET A 85 10.27 16.43 -9.85
CA MET A 85 10.80 15.45 -10.78
C MET A 85 9.74 14.55 -11.43
N GLY A 86 8.55 14.40 -10.78
CA GLY A 86 7.61 13.32 -11.12
C GLY A 86 7.28 13.22 -12.62
N ASP A 87 6.81 14.28 -13.21
CA ASP A 87 6.38 14.28 -14.61
C ASP A 87 7.55 14.19 -15.59
N ASN A 88 8.64 14.91 -15.31
CA ASN A 88 9.86 14.84 -16.13
C ASN A 88 10.48 13.43 -16.12
N PHE A 89 10.42 12.73 -14.99
CA PHE A 89 10.89 11.35 -14.89
C PHE A 89 10.04 10.41 -15.74
N ALA A 90 8.73 10.51 -15.66
CA ALA A 90 7.80 9.70 -16.45
C ALA A 90 7.85 10.02 -17.96
N ALA A 91 8.15 11.28 -18.31
CA ALA A 91 8.25 11.73 -19.70
C ALA A 91 9.59 11.38 -20.38
N ASP A 92 10.60 10.94 -19.61
CA ASP A 92 11.93 10.64 -20.15
C ASP A 92 11.89 9.44 -21.10
N LYS A 93 12.15 9.69 -22.39
CA LYS A 93 12.10 8.67 -23.45
C LYS A 93 13.21 7.61 -23.35
N ARG A 94 14.27 7.88 -22.55
CA ARG A 94 15.35 6.91 -22.31
C ARG A 94 14.93 5.76 -21.41
N ILE A 95 13.78 5.89 -20.76
CA ILE A 95 13.21 4.90 -19.83
C ILE A 95 12.02 4.22 -20.52
N PRO A 96 12.20 3.12 -21.24
CA PRO A 96 11.13 2.44 -21.96
C PRO A 96 10.03 1.85 -21.07
N LEU A 97 10.38 1.44 -19.84
CA LEU A 97 9.46 0.82 -18.88
C LEU A 97 9.44 1.57 -17.55
N PHE A 98 8.25 1.90 -17.07
CA PHE A 98 7.99 2.36 -15.70
C PHE A 98 7.22 1.32 -14.90
N SER A 99 7.76 0.93 -13.74
CA SER A 99 7.03 0.18 -12.72
C SER A 99 6.66 1.10 -11.58
N VAL A 100 5.36 1.25 -11.33
CA VAL A 100 4.81 2.22 -10.38
C VAL A 100 3.96 1.51 -9.35
N THR A 101 4.32 1.66 -8.08
CA THR A 101 3.47 1.27 -6.94
C THR A 101 3.03 2.53 -6.22
N GLY A 102 1.72 2.75 -6.15
CA GLY A 102 1.17 3.97 -5.56
C GLY A 102 -0.34 4.02 -5.56
N SER A 103 -0.90 5.22 -5.30
CA SER A 103 -2.35 5.41 -5.38
C SER A 103 -2.86 5.33 -6.83
N THR A 104 -4.14 4.95 -6.99
CA THR A 104 -4.81 4.94 -8.29
C THR A 104 -4.69 6.28 -9.03
N ARG A 105 -4.77 7.41 -8.30
CA ARG A 105 -4.59 8.75 -8.87
C ARG A 105 -3.19 8.95 -9.47
N VAL A 106 -2.15 8.52 -8.75
CA VAL A 106 -0.76 8.60 -9.22
C VAL A 106 -0.54 7.68 -10.42
N GLY A 107 -1.07 6.45 -10.35
CA GLY A 107 -0.97 5.50 -11.45
C GLY A 107 -1.61 6.00 -12.74
N LYS A 108 -2.84 6.52 -12.67
CA LYS A 108 -3.52 7.12 -13.83
C LYS A 108 -2.72 8.28 -14.43
N HIS A 109 -2.16 9.16 -13.58
CA HIS A 109 -1.37 10.29 -14.04
C HIS A 109 -0.08 9.86 -14.77
N ILE A 110 0.73 9.00 -14.14
CA ILE A 110 1.98 8.52 -14.72
C ILE A 110 1.72 7.68 -15.98
N SER A 111 0.70 6.80 -15.96
CA SER A 111 0.31 5.99 -17.12
C SER A 111 -0.05 6.86 -18.33
N GLY A 112 -0.74 7.99 -18.12
CA GLY A 112 -1.03 8.96 -19.19
C GLY A 112 0.23 9.52 -19.82
N ILE A 113 1.18 10.00 -19.01
CA ILE A 113 2.44 10.58 -19.51
C ILE A 113 3.29 9.51 -20.24
N VAL A 114 3.40 8.32 -19.68
CA VAL A 114 4.15 7.21 -20.29
C VAL A 114 3.50 6.75 -21.59
N GLY A 115 2.15 6.67 -21.63
CA GLY A 115 1.38 6.29 -22.80
C GLY A 115 1.48 7.31 -23.94
N GLU A 116 1.49 8.62 -23.65
CA GLU A 116 1.65 9.66 -24.64
C GLU A 116 2.95 9.53 -25.46
N ARG A 117 4.01 9.04 -24.84
CA ARG A 117 5.29 8.78 -25.51
C ARG A 117 5.47 7.35 -26.01
N LEU A 118 4.43 6.52 -25.98
CA LEU A 118 4.40 5.11 -26.38
C LEU A 118 5.37 4.24 -25.53
N GLY A 119 5.60 4.58 -24.26
CA GLY A 119 6.34 3.78 -23.30
C GLY A 119 5.45 2.71 -22.67
N SER A 120 6.09 1.74 -22.00
CA SER A 120 5.40 0.68 -21.25
C SER A 120 5.31 1.01 -19.76
N SER A 121 4.25 0.54 -19.10
CA SER A 121 4.09 0.70 -17.66
C SER A 121 3.51 -0.53 -16.99
N ILE A 122 4.00 -0.82 -15.77
CA ILE A 122 3.44 -1.79 -14.83
C ILE A 122 2.88 -0.99 -13.66
N MET A 123 1.58 -1.15 -13.38
CA MET A 123 0.88 -0.35 -12.40
C MET A 123 0.35 -1.24 -11.27
N GLU A 124 1.00 -1.15 -10.11
CA GLU A 124 0.57 -1.76 -8.85
C GLU A 124 -0.10 -0.68 -7.99
N LEU A 125 -1.42 -0.69 -7.97
CA LEU A 125 -2.23 0.40 -7.42
C LEU A 125 -3.05 -0.08 -6.22
N GLY A 126 -3.91 0.80 -5.70
CA GLY A 126 -4.81 0.51 -4.62
C GLY A 126 -5.98 -0.41 -5.02
N GLY A 127 -6.72 -0.83 -4.03
CA GLY A 127 -7.91 -1.65 -4.19
C GLY A 127 -8.79 -1.63 -2.96
N ASN A 128 -10.06 -1.98 -3.11
CA ASN A 128 -11.01 -2.08 -2.01
C ASN A 128 -11.39 -3.54 -1.76
N ASN A 129 -10.43 -4.31 -1.26
CA ASN A 129 -10.46 -5.78 -1.20
C ASN A 129 -11.58 -6.29 -0.29
N ALA A 130 -12.24 -7.36 -0.74
CA ALA A 130 -13.33 -7.98 -0.02
C ALA A 130 -12.95 -9.38 0.48
N LEU A 131 -13.47 -9.73 1.66
CA LEU A 131 -13.50 -11.08 2.21
C LEU A 131 -14.96 -11.49 2.36
N ILE A 132 -15.31 -12.68 1.88
CA ILE A 132 -16.67 -13.21 1.92
C ILE A 132 -16.74 -14.28 3.01
N VAL A 133 -17.69 -14.12 3.95
CA VAL A 133 -17.96 -15.07 5.02
C VAL A 133 -19.29 -15.78 4.74
N SER A 134 -19.22 -17.05 4.35
CA SER A 134 -20.40 -17.89 4.15
C SER A 134 -20.97 -18.41 5.46
N GLU A 135 -22.19 -18.96 5.43
CA GLU A 135 -22.81 -19.60 6.60
C GLU A 135 -22.06 -20.84 7.11
N HIS A 136 -21.13 -21.39 6.30
CA HIS A 136 -20.31 -22.58 6.64
C HIS A 136 -18.86 -22.20 6.93
N ALA A 137 -18.53 -20.91 7.03
CA ALA A 137 -17.17 -20.48 7.31
C ALA A 137 -16.71 -20.90 8.71
N ASP A 138 -15.45 -21.31 8.82
CA ASP A 138 -14.80 -21.48 10.13
C ASP A 138 -14.53 -20.09 10.72
N LEU A 139 -15.33 -19.67 11.68
CA LEU A 139 -15.24 -18.35 12.28
C LEU A 139 -14.00 -18.18 13.17
N ASP A 140 -13.43 -19.26 13.67
CA ASP A 140 -12.21 -19.20 14.49
C ASP A 140 -10.98 -18.92 13.64
N LEU A 141 -11.01 -19.27 12.36
CA LEU A 141 -10.02 -18.85 11.37
C LEU A 141 -10.36 -17.50 10.75
N ALA A 142 -11.63 -17.27 10.42
CA ALA A 142 -12.06 -16.08 9.68
C ALA A 142 -11.87 -14.79 10.49
N ILE A 143 -12.25 -14.76 11.78
CA ILE A 143 -12.17 -13.54 12.60
C ILE A 143 -10.73 -13.04 12.76
N PRO A 144 -9.74 -13.85 13.17
CA PRO A 144 -8.35 -13.39 13.21
C PRO A 144 -7.81 -12.94 11.85
N ALA A 145 -8.18 -13.63 10.77
CA ALA A 145 -7.75 -13.27 9.41
C ALA A 145 -8.31 -11.90 8.98
N ILE A 146 -9.59 -11.64 9.24
CA ILE A 146 -10.24 -10.35 8.97
C ILE A 146 -9.53 -9.24 9.76
N VAL A 147 -9.36 -9.41 11.07
CA VAL A 147 -8.73 -8.41 11.94
C VAL A 147 -7.30 -8.13 11.50
N PHE A 148 -6.50 -9.16 11.26
CA PHE A 148 -5.12 -8.99 10.78
C PHE A 148 -5.09 -8.30 9.40
N GLY A 149 -5.96 -8.71 8.47
CA GLY A 149 -6.05 -8.13 7.14
C GLY A 149 -6.47 -6.66 7.14
N ALA A 150 -7.38 -6.27 8.04
CA ALA A 150 -7.92 -4.92 8.11
C ALA A 150 -7.05 -3.94 8.90
N VAL A 151 -6.45 -4.41 10.03
CA VAL A 151 -5.75 -3.55 10.98
C VAL A 151 -4.24 -3.61 10.85
N GLY A 152 -3.70 -4.70 10.27
CA GLY A 152 -2.27 -4.87 10.06
C GLY A 152 -1.65 -3.69 9.31
N THR A 153 -0.50 -3.19 9.77
CA THR A 153 0.17 -1.99 9.22
C THR A 153 -0.74 -0.74 9.26
N ALA A 154 -1.61 -0.64 10.27
CA ALA A 154 -2.63 0.42 10.39
C ALA A 154 -3.51 0.55 9.13
N GLY A 155 -3.90 -0.57 8.50
CA GLY A 155 -4.70 -0.59 7.27
C GLY A 155 -4.00 -0.02 6.03
N GLN A 156 -2.70 0.21 6.08
CA GLN A 156 -1.94 0.85 4.99
C GLN A 156 -1.26 -0.17 4.07
N ARG A 157 -2.01 -1.18 3.63
CA ARG A 157 -1.58 -2.14 2.60
C ARG A 157 -2.51 -2.09 1.40
N CYS A 158 -1.98 -2.25 0.20
CA CYS A 158 -2.79 -2.47 -1.00
C CYS A 158 -3.65 -3.74 -0.90
N THR A 159 -3.23 -4.70 -0.07
CA THR A 159 -3.91 -5.97 0.21
C THR A 159 -4.76 -5.94 1.49
N SER A 160 -4.93 -4.81 2.18
CA SER A 160 -5.79 -4.73 3.37
C SER A 160 -7.20 -5.19 3.05
N THR A 161 -7.78 -5.96 3.97
CA THR A 161 -9.22 -6.28 3.94
C THR A 161 -9.98 -5.00 4.26
N ARG A 162 -10.78 -4.52 3.31
CA ARG A 162 -11.54 -3.28 3.44
C ARG A 162 -13.02 -3.51 3.57
N ARG A 163 -13.51 -4.63 3.03
CA ARG A 163 -14.91 -5.00 3.06
C ARG A 163 -15.05 -6.45 3.53
N VAL A 164 -16.03 -6.71 4.40
CA VAL A 164 -16.45 -8.06 4.75
C VAL A 164 -17.90 -8.25 4.34
N ILE A 165 -18.14 -9.18 3.42
CA ILE A 165 -19.47 -9.51 2.95
C ILE A 165 -19.91 -10.76 3.72
N ILE A 166 -20.85 -10.60 4.64
CA ILE A 166 -21.22 -11.61 5.61
C ILE A 166 -22.59 -12.20 5.25
N HIS A 167 -22.70 -13.54 5.23
CA HIS A 167 -23.97 -14.20 5.08
C HIS A 167 -24.89 -13.90 6.27
N GLU A 168 -26.17 -13.63 6.01
CA GLU A 168 -27.14 -13.17 7.01
C GLU A 168 -27.23 -14.07 8.25
N LYS A 169 -27.14 -15.38 8.09
CA LYS A 169 -27.25 -16.35 9.21
C LYS A 169 -26.11 -16.25 10.24
N VAL A 170 -24.95 -15.73 9.86
CA VAL A 170 -23.79 -15.60 10.75
C VAL A 170 -23.43 -14.15 11.04
N TYR A 171 -24.24 -13.21 10.56
CA TYR A 171 -23.96 -11.77 10.62
C TYR A 171 -23.77 -11.27 12.06
N ASP A 172 -24.70 -11.56 12.95
CA ASP A 172 -24.68 -11.09 14.34
C ASP A 172 -23.49 -11.66 15.12
N GLU A 173 -23.18 -12.94 14.90
CA GLU A 173 -22.03 -13.58 15.54
C GLU A 173 -20.72 -12.98 15.05
N VAL A 174 -20.54 -12.86 13.73
CA VAL A 174 -19.33 -12.30 13.13
C VAL A 174 -19.11 -10.85 13.57
N THR A 175 -20.15 -10.03 13.52
CA THR A 175 -20.09 -8.62 13.93
C THR A 175 -19.74 -8.48 15.40
N SER A 176 -20.39 -9.25 16.30
CA SER A 176 -20.09 -9.24 17.73
C SER A 176 -18.64 -9.64 18.01
N ARG A 177 -18.15 -10.68 17.35
CA ARG A 177 -16.76 -11.18 17.50
C ARG A 177 -15.77 -10.16 16.96
N LEU A 178 -16.03 -9.49 15.84
CA LEU A 178 -15.18 -8.45 15.29
C LEU A 178 -15.09 -7.23 16.22
N VAL A 179 -16.23 -6.73 16.75
CA VAL A 179 -16.22 -5.63 17.71
C VAL A 179 -15.39 -5.97 18.96
N LYS A 180 -15.53 -7.20 19.49
CA LYS A 180 -14.71 -7.66 20.62
C LYS A 180 -13.22 -7.68 20.29
N ALA A 181 -12.84 -8.17 19.12
CA ALA A 181 -11.46 -8.22 18.67
C ALA A 181 -10.87 -6.81 18.46
N TYR A 182 -11.64 -5.88 17.87
CA TYR A 182 -11.21 -4.49 17.67
C TYR A 182 -10.98 -3.78 19.02
N LYS A 183 -11.85 -4.01 20.03
CA LYS A 183 -11.62 -3.51 21.39
C LYS A 183 -10.29 -3.99 21.97
N GLN A 184 -9.94 -5.27 21.77
CA GLN A 184 -8.67 -5.82 22.24
C GLN A 184 -7.47 -5.22 21.51
N VAL A 185 -7.54 -5.10 20.18
CA VAL A 185 -6.48 -4.51 19.36
C VAL A 185 -6.24 -3.04 19.74
N SER A 186 -7.32 -2.30 20.02
CA SER A 186 -7.24 -0.87 20.37
C SER A 186 -6.53 -0.59 21.70
N THR A 187 -6.38 -1.58 22.57
CA THR A 187 -5.53 -1.42 23.79
C THR A 187 -4.03 -1.49 23.48
N ARG A 188 -3.65 -1.77 22.24
CA ARG A 188 -2.27 -1.99 21.81
C ARG A 188 -1.87 -1.07 20.65
N ILE A 189 -2.35 0.18 20.67
CA ILE A 189 -1.99 1.26 19.74
C ILE A 189 -0.87 2.07 20.37
N GLY A 190 0.19 2.42 19.62
CA GLY A 190 1.26 3.24 20.13
C GLY A 190 2.56 3.17 19.33
N ASN A 191 3.67 3.50 19.99
CA ASN A 191 4.99 3.50 19.35
C ASN A 191 5.37 2.11 18.82
N PRO A 192 5.57 1.94 17.50
CA PRO A 192 5.84 0.64 16.89
C PRO A 192 7.21 0.04 17.26
N LEU A 193 8.08 0.78 17.94
CA LEU A 193 9.33 0.25 18.50
C LEU A 193 9.12 -0.53 19.80
N ASN A 194 7.92 -0.49 20.37
CA ASN A 194 7.55 -1.30 21.52
C ASN A 194 6.91 -2.61 21.04
N GLU A 195 7.49 -3.73 21.40
CA GLU A 195 7.04 -5.10 21.01
C GLU A 195 5.61 -5.43 21.46
N GLN A 196 5.09 -4.73 22.47
CA GLN A 196 3.71 -4.92 22.94
C GLN A 196 2.67 -4.25 22.04
N ILE A 197 3.08 -3.37 21.14
CA ILE A 197 2.19 -2.60 20.26
C ILE A 197 1.87 -3.40 18.99
N LEU A 198 0.59 -3.39 18.61
CA LEU A 198 0.11 -4.02 17.39
C LEU A 198 -0.19 -3.02 16.27
N VAL A 199 -0.58 -1.81 16.64
CA VAL A 199 -1.02 -0.78 15.67
C VAL A 199 -0.17 0.47 15.87
N GLY A 200 0.63 0.79 14.87
CA GLY A 200 1.41 2.02 14.81
C GLY A 200 0.60 3.19 14.20
N PRO A 201 1.26 4.33 13.95
CA PRO A 201 0.61 5.51 13.39
C PRO A 201 0.29 5.34 11.89
N LEU A 202 -0.61 6.17 11.40
CA LEU A 202 -0.68 6.48 9.97
C LEU A 202 0.57 7.25 9.53
N VAL A 203 0.84 7.26 8.25
CA VAL A 203 2.10 7.82 7.70
C VAL A 203 2.27 9.32 7.96
N ASP A 204 1.18 10.06 7.96
CA ASP A 204 1.16 11.51 8.24
C ASP A 204 -0.25 11.99 8.63
N THR A 205 -0.36 13.28 8.95
CA THR A 205 -1.63 13.93 9.31
C THR A 205 -2.62 13.95 8.16
N GLY A 206 -2.17 14.06 6.90
CA GLY A 206 -3.05 13.98 5.76
C GLY A 206 -3.75 12.61 5.64
N ALA A 207 -3.09 11.52 6.04
CA ALA A 207 -3.72 10.21 6.12
C ALA A 207 -4.76 10.14 7.27
N ALA A 208 -4.49 10.81 8.40
CA ALA A 208 -5.45 10.91 9.51
C ALA A 208 -6.68 11.74 9.12
N ASP A 209 -6.49 12.84 8.39
CA ASP A 209 -7.59 13.67 7.88
C ASP A 209 -8.45 12.91 6.87
N MET A 210 -7.83 12.13 5.98
CA MET A 210 -8.55 11.26 5.05
C MET A 210 -9.37 10.19 5.80
N PHE A 211 -8.83 9.62 6.87
CA PHE A 211 -9.55 8.68 7.72
C PHE A 211 -10.76 9.33 8.38
N LYS A 212 -10.60 10.53 8.99
CA LYS A 212 -11.72 11.29 9.57
C LYS A 212 -12.82 11.54 8.53
N SER A 213 -12.43 12.07 7.36
CA SER A 213 -13.38 12.34 6.28
C SER A 213 -14.13 11.09 5.81
N ALA A 214 -13.46 9.93 5.80
CA ALA A 214 -14.13 8.68 5.46
C ALA A 214 -15.17 8.26 6.51
N ILE A 215 -14.87 8.42 7.82
CA ILE A 215 -15.80 8.17 8.91
C ILE A 215 -17.04 9.10 8.82
N GLU A 216 -16.83 10.36 8.49
CA GLU A 216 -17.94 11.33 8.29
C GLU A 216 -18.82 10.93 7.10
N LYS A 217 -18.20 10.61 5.96
CA LYS A 217 -18.95 10.14 4.76
C LYS A 217 -19.74 8.87 5.02
N VAL A 218 -19.23 7.91 5.79
CA VAL A 218 -19.99 6.72 6.19
C VAL A 218 -21.30 7.13 6.87
N LYS A 219 -21.24 8.10 7.79
CA LYS A 219 -22.42 8.58 8.52
C LYS A 219 -23.37 9.36 7.60
N GLU A 220 -22.85 10.22 6.74
CA GLU A 220 -23.63 11.01 5.78
C GLU A 220 -24.40 10.14 4.79
N GLU A 221 -23.81 9.02 4.34
CA GLU A 221 -24.44 8.07 3.45
C GLU A 221 -25.41 7.10 4.17
N GLY A 222 -25.56 7.23 5.51
CA GLY A 222 -26.48 6.45 6.32
C GLY A 222 -25.89 5.14 6.83
N GLY A 223 -24.56 5.00 6.85
CA GLY A 223 -23.86 3.91 7.52
C GLY A 223 -23.75 4.12 9.04
N THR A 224 -23.42 3.07 9.75
CA THR A 224 -23.28 3.07 11.22
C THR A 224 -21.86 2.68 11.60
N ILE A 225 -21.21 3.48 12.44
CA ILE A 225 -19.92 3.10 13.03
C ILE A 225 -20.20 2.19 14.22
N LEU A 226 -19.82 0.94 14.10
CA LEU A 226 -20.00 -0.08 15.13
C LEU A 226 -18.91 -0.01 16.21
N TYR A 227 -17.71 0.46 15.83
CA TYR A 227 -16.59 0.63 16.75
C TYR A 227 -15.54 1.59 16.17
N GLY A 228 -14.84 2.36 17.04
CA GLY A 228 -13.68 3.17 16.71
C GLY A 228 -13.95 4.34 15.77
N GLY A 229 -12.92 4.79 15.08
CA GLY A 229 -13.01 5.89 14.12
C GLY A 229 -12.46 7.22 14.64
N GLU A 230 -11.96 7.25 15.88
CA GLU A 230 -11.38 8.43 16.49
C GLU A 230 -9.89 8.55 16.17
N VAL A 231 -9.40 9.79 16.12
CA VAL A 231 -7.96 10.10 16.21
C VAL A 231 -7.59 10.23 17.67
N LEU A 232 -6.51 9.57 18.07
CA LEU A 232 -6.03 9.61 19.45
C LEU A 232 -5.25 10.89 19.70
N GLU A 233 -5.52 11.48 20.86
CA GLU A 233 -4.90 12.72 21.35
C GLU A 233 -4.30 12.50 22.74
N GLY A 234 -3.42 13.41 23.18
CA GLY A 234 -2.80 13.38 24.49
C GLY A 234 -1.39 12.82 24.49
N GLU A 235 -0.92 12.42 25.66
CA GLU A 235 0.44 11.93 25.87
C GLU A 235 0.70 10.67 25.04
N GLY A 236 1.80 10.66 24.27
CA GLY A 236 2.16 9.58 23.35
C GLY A 236 1.52 9.68 21.96
N TYR A 237 0.51 10.53 21.75
CA TYR A 237 -0.23 10.65 20.49
C TYR A 237 -0.16 12.05 19.86
N GLY A 238 0.69 12.93 20.36
CA GLY A 238 0.76 14.35 19.96
C GLY A 238 1.11 14.64 18.51
N CYS A 239 1.48 13.62 17.72
CA CYS A 239 1.70 13.76 16.27
C CYS A 239 0.38 13.77 15.45
N GLY A 240 -0.78 13.45 16.06
CA GLY A 240 -2.08 13.46 15.40
C GLY A 240 -2.26 12.40 14.29
N THR A 241 -1.47 11.33 14.34
CA THR A 241 -1.47 10.28 13.31
C THR A 241 -1.92 8.91 13.82
N TYR A 242 -2.17 8.78 15.10
CA TYR A 242 -2.70 7.56 15.69
C TYR A 242 -4.23 7.55 15.64
N VAL A 243 -4.79 6.46 15.18
CA VAL A 243 -6.25 6.32 15.05
C VAL A 243 -6.72 5.02 15.69
N VAL A 244 -7.94 5.02 16.23
CA VAL A 244 -8.61 3.80 16.65
C VAL A 244 -9.17 3.12 15.40
N PRO A 245 -8.79 1.86 15.10
CA PRO A 245 -9.34 1.13 13.97
C PRO A 245 -10.86 1.11 13.98
N ALA A 246 -11.48 1.38 12.84
CA ALA A 246 -12.92 1.51 12.71
C ALA A 246 -13.55 0.29 12.06
N LEU A 247 -14.72 -0.07 12.58
CA LEU A 247 -15.63 -1.05 12.00
C LEU A 247 -16.96 -0.34 11.69
N ALA A 248 -17.39 -0.38 10.44
CA ALA A 248 -18.60 0.29 9.97
C ALA A 248 -19.57 -0.68 9.28
N GLU A 249 -20.83 -0.59 9.61
CA GLU A 249 -21.91 -1.25 8.86
C GLU A 249 -22.41 -0.31 7.76
N VAL A 250 -22.36 -0.79 6.52
CA VAL A 250 -22.68 -0.01 5.33
C VAL A 250 -23.41 -0.85 4.28
N LYS A 251 -24.01 -0.21 3.31
CA LYS A 251 -24.45 -0.90 2.08
C LYS A 251 -23.33 -0.86 1.07
N ASN A 252 -23.00 -2.00 0.44
CA ASN A 252 -21.92 -2.10 -0.52
C ASN A 252 -22.00 -1.10 -1.70
N ARG A 253 -23.19 -0.55 -1.97
CA ARG A 253 -23.44 0.46 -3.01
C ARG A 253 -23.10 1.90 -2.60
N TYR A 254 -22.73 2.16 -1.34
CA TYR A 254 -22.35 3.50 -0.90
C TYR A 254 -21.09 3.96 -1.62
N GLU A 255 -21.02 5.26 -1.94
CA GLU A 255 -19.91 5.82 -2.71
C GLU A 255 -18.58 5.65 -1.98
N ILE A 256 -18.56 5.92 -0.67
CA ILE A 256 -17.38 5.75 0.16
C ILE A 256 -16.84 4.31 0.14
N VAL A 257 -17.71 3.31 -0.05
CA VAL A 257 -17.33 1.89 -0.12
C VAL A 257 -16.69 1.52 -1.47
N GLN A 258 -16.80 2.37 -2.49
CA GLN A 258 -16.20 2.14 -3.80
C GLN A 258 -14.77 2.68 -3.89
N ASP A 259 -14.40 3.58 -2.99
CA ASP A 259 -13.08 4.18 -2.94
C ASP A 259 -12.21 3.58 -1.83
N GLU A 260 -10.90 3.50 -2.08
CA GLU A 260 -9.94 3.02 -1.08
C GLU A 260 -9.67 4.09 -0.02
N THR A 261 -10.01 3.79 1.24
CA THR A 261 -9.49 4.52 2.40
C THR A 261 -8.25 3.82 2.92
N PHE A 262 -7.06 4.42 2.69
CA PHE A 262 -5.77 3.79 3.03
C PHE A 262 -5.45 3.95 4.52
N ALA A 263 -6.37 3.43 5.37
CA ALA A 263 -6.37 3.51 6.82
C ALA A 263 -7.14 2.31 7.40
N PRO A 264 -7.11 2.06 8.72
CA PRO A 264 -7.76 0.88 9.32
C PRO A 264 -9.28 1.08 9.48
N LEU A 265 -9.99 1.18 8.37
CA LEU A 265 -11.44 1.24 8.26
C LEU A 265 -11.93 0.01 7.52
N LEU A 266 -12.76 -0.80 8.20
CA LEU A 266 -13.39 -2.00 7.68
C LEU A 266 -14.88 -1.77 7.53
N TYR A 267 -15.41 -2.08 6.33
CA TYR A 267 -16.82 -2.03 5.98
C TYR A 267 -17.48 -3.40 6.03
#